data_0a6fd973b410829eefe2cce503b34bec
#
_entry.id   0a6fd973b410829eefe2cce503b34bec
#
_cell.length_a   1.000
_cell.length_b   1.000
_cell.length_c   1.000
_cell.angle_alpha   90.00
_cell.angle_beta   90.00
_cell.angle_gamma   90.00
#
_symmetry.space_group_name_H-M   'P 1'
#
loop_
_entity.id
_entity.type
_entity.pdbx_description
1 polymer ?
#
loop_
_entity_poly.entity_id
_entity_poly.type
_entity_poly.pdbx_seq_one_letter_code
_entity_poly.pdbx_strand_id
1 'polypeptide(L)'
;MTATETVAARAVPDWRGGFGRLWTAAVVSRFGDSLRTAALPLLAASLTDDPLLIASVTACGFLPWLLFGLLGGAVADRVDQRRAMWAVDLVRGALMAAFAVAVALGHATIALLLVLAFALTTLQTLFDNAATALLPALVPTEALAAANARLMTGQQFAGGLLAAPLVPALLLAGDAVPYVADAATYVLAALLIASLRTGAPERPPRPAGSTLRKEMTEGLATLRRDRPLRWLCTATTLCNIGMGALIATLVVHVTDGHQAGSAGNAAYAATLTAYAVGGVIGGFLARRVAERTGRIRAVALAGTVQTGCLVLMGAVPALAVSIAAMAVFGFMGTVWNVNQTTLMQERAPEGMLGRIAAAFRTLAVAGAPLGALLGGAAAAGWGPHTPALLAAALFALAVASLAPLIN
;
A
#
# COMPACT_ATOMS: atom_id res chain seq x y z
N MET A 1 -5.20 33.73 -31.69
CA MET A 1 -5.09 32.34 -31.21
C MET A 1 -3.81 31.79 -31.82
N THR A 2 -2.75 31.81 -31.05
CA THR A 2 -1.39 31.57 -31.53
C THR A 2 -1.01 30.10 -31.30
N ALA A 3 -0.24 29.53 -32.24
CA ALA A 3 0.21 28.16 -32.35
C ALA A 3 0.99 27.60 -31.15
N THR A 4 1.02 28.28 -30.01
CA THR A 4 1.74 27.92 -28.77
C THR A 4 0.93 27.03 -27.82
N GLU A 5 -0.39 26.94 -28.01
CA GLU A 5 -1.24 26.10 -27.17
C GLU A 5 -1.31 24.59 -27.58
N THR A 6 -0.80 24.26 -28.75
CA THR A 6 -0.93 22.92 -29.34
C THR A 6 0.28 22.02 -29.01
N VAL A 7 1.34 22.52 -28.42
CA VAL A 7 2.59 21.76 -28.12
C VAL A 7 2.66 21.19 -26.71
N ALA A 8 1.73 21.51 -25.82
CA ALA A 8 1.54 20.82 -24.54
C ALA A 8 0.94 19.39 -24.69
N ALA A 9 0.89 18.88 -25.92
CA ALA A 9 0.47 17.52 -26.23
C ALA A 9 1.51 16.52 -25.69
N ARG A 10 1.30 16.10 -24.41
CA ARG A 10 1.71 14.82 -23.86
C ARG A 10 3.16 14.41 -24.22
N ALA A 11 4.14 15.02 -23.56
CA ALA A 11 5.47 14.42 -23.52
C ALA A 11 5.33 13.01 -22.95
N VAL A 12 5.51 12.01 -23.80
CA VAL A 12 5.40 10.58 -23.42
C VAL A 12 6.77 10.11 -23.04
N PRO A 13 6.96 9.48 -21.86
CA PRO A 13 8.23 8.92 -21.48
C PRO A 13 8.72 7.90 -22.53
N ASP A 14 10.02 7.92 -22.84
CA ASP A 14 10.61 6.98 -23.77
C ASP A 14 10.72 5.58 -23.13
N TRP A 15 9.97 4.62 -23.67
CA TRP A 15 9.95 3.23 -23.20
C TRP A 15 11.25 2.46 -23.50
N ARG A 16 11.99 2.87 -24.52
CA ARG A 16 13.28 2.22 -24.89
C ARG A 16 14.45 2.73 -24.08
N GLY A 17 14.25 3.83 -23.33
CA GLY A 17 15.24 4.48 -22.49
C GLY A 17 15.31 3.97 -21.05
N GLY A 18 15.89 4.79 -20.18
CA GLY A 18 16.02 4.51 -18.74
C GLY A 18 14.68 4.35 -18.03
N PHE A 19 13.64 5.08 -18.47
CA PHE A 19 12.30 4.98 -17.88
C PHE A 19 11.69 3.58 -18.04
N GLY A 20 11.77 2.96 -19.22
CA GLY A 20 11.21 1.63 -19.43
C GLY A 20 11.84 0.57 -18.52
N ARG A 21 13.16 0.63 -18.31
CA ARG A 21 13.86 -0.28 -17.39
C ARG A 21 13.47 -0.05 -15.93
N LEU A 22 13.40 1.21 -15.50
CA LEU A 22 12.92 1.56 -14.15
C LEU A 22 11.49 1.10 -13.95
N TRP A 23 10.61 1.34 -14.91
CA TRP A 23 9.22 0.92 -14.86
C TRP A 23 9.09 -0.60 -14.74
N THR A 24 9.78 -1.36 -15.61
CA THR A 24 9.76 -2.84 -15.55
C THR A 24 10.30 -3.35 -14.22
N ALA A 25 11.41 -2.80 -13.73
CA ALA A 25 11.98 -3.18 -12.44
C ALA A 25 11.00 -2.93 -11.29
N ALA A 26 10.38 -1.75 -11.24
CA ALA A 26 9.43 -1.38 -10.19
C ALA A 26 8.14 -2.23 -10.24
N VAL A 27 7.65 -2.55 -11.43
CA VAL A 27 6.45 -3.39 -11.62
C VAL A 27 6.73 -4.84 -11.24
N VAL A 28 7.86 -5.39 -11.66
CA VAL A 28 8.27 -6.77 -11.35
C VAL A 28 8.54 -6.93 -9.85
N SER A 29 9.28 -6.01 -9.24
CA SER A 29 9.51 -6.02 -7.78
C SER A 29 8.19 -5.91 -7.01
N ARG A 30 7.26 -5.04 -7.46
CA ARG A 30 5.94 -4.91 -6.82
C ARG A 30 5.09 -6.16 -6.95
N PHE A 31 5.17 -6.86 -8.07
CA PHE A 31 4.50 -8.14 -8.25
C PHE A 31 4.99 -9.18 -7.24
N GLY A 32 6.31 -9.34 -7.07
CA GLY A 32 6.89 -10.23 -6.07
C GLY A 32 6.48 -9.86 -4.63
N ASP A 33 6.60 -8.57 -4.27
CA ASP A 33 6.12 -8.05 -2.97
C ASP A 33 4.69 -8.45 -2.68
N SER A 34 3.83 -8.40 -3.70
CA SER A 34 2.41 -8.71 -3.53
C SER A 34 2.16 -10.21 -3.39
N LEU A 35 2.92 -11.06 -4.10
CA LEU A 35 2.91 -12.51 -3.89
C LEU A 35 3.25 -12.84 -2.43
N ARG A 36 4.35 -12.28 -1.93
CA ARG A 36 4.78 -12.46 -0.54
C ARG A 36 3.74 -11.95 0.45
N THR A 37 3.22 -10.73 0.24
CA THR A 37 2.25 -10.11 1.14
C THR A 37 0.96 -10.93 1.24
N ALA A 38 0.54 -11.58 0.17
CA ALA A 38 -0.60 -12.48 0.18
C ALA A 38 -0.27 -13.89 0.74
N ALA A 39 0.96 -14.39 0.55
CA ALA A 39 1.35 -15.71 1.00
C ALA A 39 1.76 -15.75 2.50
N LEU A 40 2.35 -14.67 3.05
CA LEU A 40 2.80 -14.65 4.44
C LEU A 40 1.70 -14.87 5.47
N PRO A 41 0.49 -14.26 5.38
CA PRO A 41 -0.59 -14.56 6.32
C PRO A 41 -1.08 -16.00 6.24
N LEU A 42 -1.07 -16.61 5.05
CA LEU A 42 -1.42 -18.04 4.88
C LEU A 42 -0.39 -18.95 5.55
N LEU A 43 0.90 -18.64 5.38
CA LEU A 43 1.96 -19.36 6.08
C LEU A 43 1.89 -19.15 7.60
N ALA A 44 1.62 -17.93 8.07
CA ALA A 44 1.43 -17.67 9.49
C ALA A 44 0.28 -18.50 10.07
N ALA A 45 -0.86 -18.57 9.36
CA ALA A 45 -2.02 -19.38 9.76
C ALA A 45 -1.76 -20.90 9.73
N SER A 46 -0.77 -21.38 8.96
CA SER A 46 -0.34 -22.78 9.00
C SER A 46 0.62 -23.11 10.16
N LEU A 47 1.24 -22.09 10.77
CA LEU A 47 2.20 -22.23 11.86
C LEU A 47 1.57 -22.04 13.25
N THR A 48 0.41 -21.38 13.34
CA THR A 48 -0.27 -21.09 14.62
C THR A 48 -1.75 -20.83 14.41
N ASP A 49 -2.55 -21.23 15.40
CA ASP A 49 -3.99 -20.93 15.49
C ASP A 49 -4.27 -19.61 16.25
N ASP A 50 -3.24 -18.94 16.78
CA ASP A 50 -3.41 -17.69 17.51
C ASP A 50 -3.57 -16.50 16.55
N PRO A 51 -4.78 -15.89 16.47
CA PRO A 51 -5.03 -14.78 15.58
C PRO A 51 -4.15 -13.55 15.88
N LEU A 52 -3.74 -13.35 17.14
CA LEU A 52 -2.88 -12.23 17.52
C LEU A 52 -1.46 -12.40 16.96
N LEU A 53 -0.92 -13.62 16.98
CA LEU A 53 0.38 -13.92 16.38
C LEU A 53 0.34 -13.76 14.86
N ILE A 54 -0.72 -14.24 14.19
CA ILE A 54 -0.93 -14.04 12.75
C ILE A 54 -0.98 -12.55 12.41
N ALA A 55 -1.79 -11.78 13.15
CA ALA A 55 -1.95 -10.34 12.94
C ALA A 55 -0.64 -9.56 13.22
N SER A 56 0.19 -10.03 14.16
CA SER A 56 1.47 -9.40 14.51
C SER A 56 2.45 -9.37 13.33
N VAL A 57 2.41 -10.37 12.44
CA VAL A 57 3.23 -10.40 11.22
C VAL A 57 2.88 -9.23 10.31
N THR A 58 1.58 -8.99 10.11
CA THR A 58 1.10 -7.84 9.33
C THR A 58 1.43 -6.50 10.01
N ALA A 59 1.22 -6.41 11.33
CA ALA A 59 1.56 -5.22 12.12
C ALA A 59 3.05 -4.87 11.99
N CYS A 60 3.91 -5.88 12.12
CA CYS A 60 5.37 -5.73 12.00
C CYS A 60 5.78 -5.24 10.62
N GLY A 61 5.06 -5.65 9.56
CA GLY A 61 5.24 -5.15 8.20
C GLY A 61 4.89 -3.67 8.01
N PHE A 62 4.07 -3.05 8.86
CA PHE A 62 3.77 -1.62 8.80
C PHE A 62 4.74 -0.75 9.62
N LEU A 63 5.40 -1.31 10.64
CA LEU A 63 6.28 -0.55 11.55
C LEU A 63 7.40 0.21 10.84
N PRO A 64 8.11 -0.35 9.84
CA PRO A 64 9.20 0.36 9.18
C PRO A 64 8.75 1.65 8.46
N TRP A 65 7.54 1.68 7.90
CA TRP A 65 6.99 2.88 7.29
C TRP A 65 6.81 4.01 8.31
N LEU A 66 6.43 3.67 9.53
CA LEU A 66 6.29 4.62 10.61
C LEU A 66 7.65 5.12 11.13
N LEU A 67 8.61 4.21 11.30
CA LEU A 67 9.93 4.51 11.88
C LEU A 67 10.87 5.16 10.87
N PHE A 68 10.90 4.67 9.63
CA PHE A 68 11.91 5.01 8.64
C PHE A 68 11.36 5.73 7.40
N GLY A 69 10.04 5.89 7.25
CA GLY A 69 9.44 6.53 6.09
C GLY A 69 10.00 7.92 5.79
N LEU A 70 10.26 8.71 6.84
CA LEU A 70 10.87 10.04 6.74
C LEU A 70 12.40 10.01 6.68
N LEU A 71 13.03 9.08 7.42
CA LEU A 71 14.48 8.91 7.43
C LEU A 71 14.98 8.35 6.11
N GLY A 72 14.22 7.46 5.46
CA GLY A 72 14.55 6.88 4.17
C GLY A 72 14.74 7.93 3.07
N GLY A 73 13.93 9.01 3.08
CA GLY A 73 14.11 10.14 2.17
C GLY A 73 15.45 10.86 2.39
N ALA A 74 15.80 11.12 3.65
CA ALA A 74 17.07 11.78 3.99
C ALA A 74 18.31 10.92 3.64
N VAL A 75 18.18 9.60 3.74
CA VAL A 75 19.23 8.65 3.32
C VAL A 75 19.31 8.58 1.80
N ALA A 76 18.18 8.45 1.11
CA ALA A 76 18.12 8.39 -0.36
C ALA A 76 18.73 9.65 -1.01
N ASP A 77 18.63 10.80 -0.35
CA ASP A 77 19.25 12.05 -0.82
C ASP A 77 20.80 12.05 -0.73
N ARG A 78 21.39 11.17 0.07
CA ARG A 78 22.84 11.17 0.34
C ARG A 78 23.60 10.10 -0.44
N VAL A 79 22.89 9.11 -0.96
CA VAL A 79 23.48 7.96 -1.69
C VAL A 79 23.23 8.08 -3.18
N ASP A 80 23.98 7.34 -3.97
CA ASP A 80 23.68 7.10 -5.39
C ASP A 80 22.38 6.26 -5.46
N GLN A 81 21.30 6.88 -5.93
CA GLN A 81 19.96 6.28 -5.95
C GLN A 81 19.92 4.96 -6.72
N ARG A 82 20.61 4.90 -7.88
CA ARG A 82 20.70 3.70 -8.69
C ARG A 82 21.42 2.58 -7.93
N ARG A 83 22.58 2.91 -7.30
CA ARG A 83 23.32 1.93 -6.50
C ARG A 83 22.52 1.45 -5.29
N ALA A 84 21.84 2.38 -4.60
CA ALA A 84 20.99 2.03 -3.48
C ALA A 84 19.88 1.07 -3.89
N MET A 85 19.17 1.34 -4.99
CA MET A 85 18.07 0.52 -5.46
C MET A 85 18.49 -0.90 -5.80
N TRP A 86 19.50 -1.11 -6.66
CA TRP A 86 19.92 -2.46 -7.03
C TRP A 86 20.53 -3.23 -5.86
N ALA A 87 21.29 -2.55 -4.99
CA ALA A 87 21.85 -3.19 -3.80
C ALA A 87 20.76 -3.63 -2.81
N VAL A 88 19.76 -2.77 -2.58
CA VAL A 88 18.60 -3.09 -1.76
C VAL A 88 17.84 -4.30 -2.32
N ASP A 89 17.57 -4.34 -3.62
CA ASP A 89 16.88 -5.48 -4.23
C ASP A 89 17.69 -6.76 -4.18
N LEU A 90 19.02 -6.70 -4.31
CA LEU A 90 19.89 -7.88 -4.11
C LEU A 90 19.80 -8.39 -2.66
N VAL A 91 19.86 -7.50 -1.67
CA VAL A 91 19.72 -7.89 -0.26
C VAL A 91 18.34 -8.50 0.00
N ARG A 92 17.26 -7.89 -0.54
CA ARG A 92 15.89 -8.42 -0.43
C ARG A 92 15.79 -9.79 -1.10
N GLY A 93 16.36 -9.95 -2.29
CA GLY A 93 16.42 -11.23 -3.00
C GLY A 93 17.16 -12.31 -2.20
N ALA A 94 18.31 -11.98 -1.60
CA ALA A 94 19.06 -12.91 -0.76
C ALA A 94 18.28 -13.30 0.51
N LEU A 95 17.63 -12.34 1.20
CA LEU A 95 16.78 -12.61 2.35
C LEU A 95 15.59 -13.50 1.98
N MET A 96 14.94 -13.24 0.83
CA MET A 96 13.81 -14.04 0.36
C MET A 96 14.25 -15.44 -0.07
N ALA A 97 15.40 -15.58 -0.72
CA ALA A 97 15.95 -16.89 -1.07
C ALA A 97 16.29 -17.72 0.18
N ALA A 98 16.93 -17.11 1.18
CA ALA A 98 17.19 -17.76 2.46
C ALA A 98 15.90 -18.17 3.18
N PHE A 99 14.89 -17.30 3.15
CA PHE A 99 13.57 -17.61 3.72
C PHE A 99 12.86 -18.74 2.98
N ALA A 100 12.89 -18.73 1.64
CA ALA A 100 12.33 -19.82 0.83
C ALA A 100 12.98 -21.19 1.16
N VAL A 101 14.30 -21.20 1.35
CA VAL A 101 15.01 -22.41 1.83
C VAL A 101 14.54 -22.82 3.23
N ALA A 102 14.39 -21.89 4.16
CA ALA A 102 13.90 -22.19 5.50
C ALA A 102 12.47 -22.80 5.47
N VAL A 103 11.59 -22.27 4.61
CA VAL A 103 10.24 -22.82 4.40
C VAL A 103 10.31 -24.23 3.80
N ALA A 104 11.13 -24.43 2.77
CA ALA A 104 11.29 -25.73 2.10
C ALA A 104 11.82 -26.82 3.05
N LEU A 105 12.65 -26.43 4.03
CA LEU A 105 13.20 -27.32 5.07
C LEU A 105 12.29 -27.49 6.30
N GLY A 106 11.11 -26.84 6.32
CA GLY A 106 10.19 -26.89 7.48
C GLY A 106 10.67 -26.09 8.69
N HIS A 107 11.61 -25.16 8.52
CA HIS A 107 12.16 -24.33 9.60
C HIS A 107 11.50 -22.94 9.69
N ALA A 108 10.37 -22.73 9.04
CA ALA A 108 9.61 -21.49 9.16
C ALA A 108 9.04 -21.35 10.58
N THR A 109 9.20 -20.16 11.18
CA THR A 109 8.65 -19.83 12.50
C THR A 109 8.04 -18.44 12.48
N ILE A 110 7.07 -18.16 13.37
CA ILE A 110 6.47 -16.82 13.48
C ILE A 110 7.54 -15.74 13.73
N ALA A 111 8.55 -16.04 14.57
CA ALA A 111 9.65 -15.11 14.82
C ALA A 111 10.42 -14.77 13.53
N LEU A 112 10.68 -15.76 12.68
CA LEU A 112 11.34 -15.56 11.39
C LEU A 112 10.46 -14.69 10.45
N LEU A 113 9.14 -14.91 10.43
CA LEU A 113 8.20 -14.10 9.64
C LEU A 113 8.19 -12.64 10.11
N LEU A 114 8.20 -12.39 11.43
CA LEU A 114 8.25 -11.04 12.01
C LEU A 114 9.53 -10.30 11.59
N VAL A 115 10.68 -10.94 11.76
CA VAL A 115 11.98 -10.35 11.39
C VAL A 115 12.04 -10.08 9.90
N LEU A 116 11.58 -11.02 9.08
CA LEU A 116 11.55 -10.87 7.62
C LEU A 116 10.61 -9.74 7.18
N ALA A 117 9.39 -9.69 7.71
CA ALA A 117 8.42 -8.64 7.39
C ALA A 117 8.98 -7.25 7.72
N PHE A 118 9.62 -7.10 8.88
CA PHE A 118 10.26 -5.85 9.28
C PHE A 118 11.44 -5.49 8.37
N ALA A 119 12.37 -6.42 8.13
CA ALA A 119 13.56 -6.18 7.33
C ALA A 119 13.23 -5.82 5.88
N LEU A 120 12.34 -6.61 5.24
CA LEU A 120 11.96 -6.36 3.85
C LEU A 120 11.21 -5.03 3.68
N THR A 121 10.34 -4.66 4.60
CA THR A 121 9.63 -3.38 4.52
C THR A 121 10.56 -2.20 4.83
N THR A 122 11.56 -2.37 5.71
CA THR A 122 12.60 -1.36 5.93
C THR A 122 13.37 -1.10 4.62
N LEU A 123 13.79 -2.16 3.94
CA LEU A 123 14.47 -2.07 2.65
C LEU A 123 13.56 -1.50 1.56
N GLN A 124 12.25 -1.86 1.57
CA GLN A 124 11.26 -1.30 0.66
C GLN A 124 11.14 0.22 0.80
N THR A 125 11.10 0.74 2.03
CA THR A 125 11.01 2.19 2.23
C THR A 125 12.21 2.93 1.64
N LEU A 126 13.41 2.35 1.72
CA LEU A 126 14.61 2.91 1.12
C LEU A 126 14.56 2.86 -0.41
N PHE A 127 14.10 1.73 -0.97
CA PHE A 127 13.91 1.56 -2.41
C PHE A 127 12.93 2.60 -2.99
N ASP A 128 11.74 2.75 -2.38
CA ASP A 128 10.70 3.67 -2.87
C ASP A 128 11.14 5.14 -2.83
N ASN A 129 11.88 5.54 -1.79
CA ASN A 129 12.46 6.87 -1.71
C ASN A 129 13.52 7.10 -2.80
N ALA A 130 14.40 6.11 -3.03
CA ALA A 130 15.43 6.20 -4.06
C ALA A 130 14.82 6.22 -5.48
N ALA A 131 13.77 5.42 -5.74
CA ALA A 131 13.04 5.40 -7.01
C ALA A 131 12.38 6.75 -7.32
N THR A 132 11.76 7.37 -6.31
CA THR A 132 11.16 8.70 -6.44
C THR A 132 12.20 9.76 -6.77
N ALA A 133 13.39 9.68 -6.16
CA ALA A 133 14.50 10.60 -6.41
C ALA A 133 15.18 10.38 -7.76
N LEU A 134 15.16 9.15 -8.30
CA LEU A 134 15.79 8.81 -9.58
C LEU A 134 14.94 9.20 -10.79
N LEU A 135 13.62 9.18 -10.68
CA LEU A 135 12.70 9.38 -11.81
C LEU A 135 12.93 10.70 -12.58
N PRO A 136 13.16 11.87 -11.92
CA PRO A 136 13.43 13.12 -12.64
C PRO A 136 14.70 13.13 -13.47
N ALA A 137 15.66 12.23 -13.18
CA ALA A 137 16.89 12.09 -13.98
C ALA A 137 16.70 11.22 -15.25
N LEU A 138 15.55 10.55 -15.37
CA LEU A 138 15.24 9.62 -16.45
C LEU A 138 14.24 10.15 -17.46
N VAL A 139 13.46 11.18 -17.08
CA VAL A 139 12.40 11.74 -17.93
C VAL A 139 12.40 13.26 -17.87
N PRO A 140 12.04 13.96 -18.97
CA PRO A 140 11.87 15.40 -18.96
C PRO A 140 10.80 15.84 -17.96
N THR A 141 10.92 17.07 -17.44
CA THR A 141 10.00 17.60 -16.42
C THR A 141 8.54 17.56 -16.87
N GLU A 142 8.28 17.80 -18.15
CA GLU A 142 6.94 17.78 -18.77
C GLU A 142 6.32 16.37 -18.79
N ALA A 143 7.16 15.33 -18.79
CA ALA A 143 6.73 13.93 -18.81
C ALA A 143 6.62 13.31 -17.41
N LEU A 144 7.08 13.98 -16.34
CA LEU A 144 7.10 13.44 -14.97
C LEU A 144 5.72 12.99 -14.47
N ALA A 145 4.67 13.79 -14.72
CA ALA A 145 3.32 13.44 -14.31
C ALA A 145 2.81 12.16 -15.00
N ALA A 146 3.09 12.02 -16.31
CA ALA A 146 2.72 10.85 -17.08
C ALA A 146 3.55 9.61 -16.65
N ALA A 147 4.85 9.80 -16.36
CA ALA A 147 5.73 8.75 -15.88
C ALA A 147 5.28 8.20 -14.51
N ASN A 148 4.98 9.08 -13.55
CA ASN A 148 4.44 8.69 -12.25
C ASN A 148 3.11 7.94 -12.37
N ALA A 149 2.19 8.44 -13.20
CA ALA A 149 0.90 7.79 -13.43
C ALA A 149 1.09 6.36 -13.99
N ARG A 150 2.02 6.17 -14.95
CA ARG A 150 2.33 4.85 -15.52
C ARG A 150 2.97 3.90 -14.52
N LEU A 151 3.91 4.41 -13.69
CA LEU A 151 4.50 3.63 -12.59
C LEU A 151 3.42 3.13 -11.63
N MET A 152 2.57 4.05 -11.13
CA MET A 152 1.48 3.70 -10.22
C MET A 152 0.51 2.69 -10.83
N THR A 153 0.09 2.90 -12.08
CA THR A 153 -0.83 1.99 -12.77
C THR A 153 -0.22 0.61 -12.99
N GLY A 154 1.04 0.55 -13.43
CA GLY A 154 1.75 -0.72 -13.62
C GLY A 154 1.92 -1.50 -12.32
N GLN A 155 2.31 -0.84 -11.25
CA GLN A 155 2.45 -1.44 -9.93
C GLN A 155 1.10 -1.93 -9.36
N GLN A 156 0.03 -1.12 -9.51
CA GLN A 156 -1.33 -1.50 -9.10
C GLN A 156 -1.83 -2.73 -9.87
N PHE A 157 -1.63 -2.73 -11.17
CA PHE A 157 -2.04 -3.86 -12.02
C PHE A 157 -1.30 -5.14 -11.64
N ALA A 158 0.04 -5.08 -11.57
CA ALA A 158 0.86 -6.24 -11.26
C ALA A 158 0.62 -6.75 -9.83
N GLY A 159 0.62 -5.86 -8.85
CA GLY A 159 0.46 -6.21 -7.44
C GLY A 159 -0.97 -6.53 -7.04
N GLY A 160 -1.93 -5.72 -7.48
CA GLY A 160 -3.32 -5.86 -7.06
C GLY A 160 -4.09 -6.93 -7.82
N LEU A 161 -3.88 -7.02 -9.15
CA LEU A 161 -4.73 -7.87 -9.98
C LEU A 161 -4.08 -9.20 -10.36
N LEU A 162 -2.77 -9.25 -10.57
CA LEU A 162 -2.10 -10.46 -11.03
C LEU A 162 -1.55 -11.32 -9.88
N ALA A 163 -0.99 -10.71 -8.83
CA ALA A 163 -0.30 -11.48 -7.80
C ALA A 163 -1.23 -12.34 -6.94
N ALA A 164 -2.31 -11.76 -6.40
CA ALA A 164 -3.20 -12.46 -5.48
C ALA A 164 -3.82 -13.75 -6.05
N PRO A 165 -4.35 -13.78 -7.30
CA PRO A 165 -4.92 -15.02 -7.87
C PRO A 165 -3.90 -16.12 -8.12
N LEU A 166 -2.59 -15.76 -8.25
CA LEU A 166 -1.53 -16.75 -8.51
C LEU A 166 -1.06 -17.46 -7.24
N VAL A 167 -1.25 -16.87 -6.07
CA VAL A 167 -0.74 -17.44 -4.81
C VAL A 167 -1.23 -18.88 -4.56
N PRO A 168 -2.52 -19.23 -4.72
CA PRO A 168 -2.96 -20.60 -4.51
C PRO A 168 -2.29 -21.59 -5.47
N ALA A 169 -2.12 -21.22 -6.74
CA ALA A 169 -1.47 -22.07 -7.72
C ALA A 169 0.03 -22.27 -7.40
N LEU A 170 0.71 -21.24 -6.93
CA LEU A 170 2.09 -21.34 -6.49
C LEU A 170 2.22 -22.22 -5.24
N LEU A 171 1.31 -22.09 -4.28
CA LEU A 171 1.29 -22.92 -3.06
C LEU A 171 0.99 -24.40 -3.37
N LEU A 172 0.17 -24.70 -4.40
CA LEU A 172 -0.03 -26.07 -4.87
C LEU A 172 1.26 -26.71 -5.43
N ALA A 173 2.15 -25.87 -6.00
CA ALA A 173 3.45 -26.33 -6.48
C ALA A 173 4.48 -26.51 -5.35
N GLY A 174 4.23 -25.91 -4.17
CA GLY A 174 5.02 -26.04 -2.94
C GLY A 174 5.00 -24.78 -2.10
N ASP A 175 5.09 -24.93 -0.78
CA ASP A 175 4.96 -23.83 0.20
C ASP A 175 6.04 -22.75 0.03
N ALA A 176 7.23 -23.12 -0.48
CA ALA A 176 8.34 -22.21 -0.73
C ALA A 176 8.23 -21.45 -2.07
N VAL A 177 7.39 -21.92 -3.00
CA VAL A 177 7.37 -21.42 -4.39
C VAL A 177 7.01 -19.94 -4.49
N PRO A 178 6.03 -19.39 -3.75
CA PRO A 178 5.74 -17.96 -3.77
C PRO A 178 6.97 -17.09 -3.38
N TYR A 179 7.75 -17.58 -2.44
CA TYR A 179 8.94 -16.87 -1.92
C TYR A 179 10.14 -16.98 -2.85
N VAL A 180 10.30 -18.12 -3.55
CA VAL A 180 11.28 -18.26 -4.64
C VAL A 180 10.94 -17.32 -5.79
N ALA A 181 9.66 -17.23 -6.15
CA ALA A 181 9.19 -16.32 -7.19
C ALA A 181 9.48 -14.85 -6.82
N ASP A 182 9.21 -14.44 -5.57
CA ASP A 182 9.52 -13.10 -5.09
C ASP A 182 11.05 -12.83 -5.11
N ALA A 183 11.87 -13.77 -4.63
CA ALA A 183 13.33 -13.65 -4.71
C ALA A 183 13.83 -13.44 -6.14
N ALA A 184 13.26 -14.18 -7.11
CA ALA A 184 13.59 -14.04 -8.52
C ALA A 184 13.21 -12.66 -9.07
N THR A 185 12.06 -12.11 -8.65
CA THR A 185 11.63 -10.76 -9.07
C THR A 185 12.61 -9.68 -8.59
N TYR A 186 13.11 -9.78 -7.35
CA TYR A 186 14.12 -8.85 -6.84
C TYR A 186 15.43 -8.92 -7.60
N VAL A 187 15.92 -10.13 -7.91
CA VAL A 187 17.14 -10.29 -8.71
C VAL A 187 16.95 -9.68 -10.09
N LEU A 188 15.82 -9.93 -10.75
CA LEU A 188 15.51 -9.36 -12.05
C LEU A 188 15.43 -7.83 -11.99
N ALA A 189 14.76 -7.28 -10.98
CA ALA A 189 14.66 -5.85 -10.76
C ALA A 189 16.05 -5.22 -10.53
N ALA A 190 16.89 -5.85 -9.69
CA ALA A 190 18.26 -5.41 -9.44
C ALA A 190 19.09 -5.37 -10.73
N LEU A 191 19.01 -6.41 -11.57
CA LEU A 191 19.73 -6.46 -12.86
C LEU A 191 19.26 -5.36 -13.82
N LEU A 192 17.94 -5.11 -13.90
CA LEU A 192 17.37 -4.05 -14.73
C LEU A 192 17.86 -2.66 -14.27
N ILE A 193 17.85 -2.40 -12.95
CA ILE A 193 18.33 -1.13 -12.38
C ILE A 193 19.84 -1.00 -12.53
N ALA A 194 20.62 -2.07 -12.33
CA ALA A 194 22.06 -2.06 -12.55
C ALA A 194 22.44 -1.78 -14.02
N SER A 195 21.59 -2.14 -14.97
CA SER A 195 21.76 -1.86 -16.40
C SER A 195 21.48 -0.41 -16.81
N LEU A 196 20.89 0.42 -15.91
CA LEU A 196 20.63 1.83 -16.20
C LEU A 196 21.93 2.59 -16.39
N ARG A 197 22.03 3.35 -17.47
CA ARG A 197 23.14 4.28 -17.73
C ARG A 197 22.66 5.69 -17.40
N THR A 198 22.79 6.10 -16.15
CA THR A 198 22.43 7.45 -15.69
C THR A 198 23.67 8.11 -15.11
N GLY A 199 23.93 9.37 -15.50
CA GLY A 199 24.80 10.25 -14.74
C GLY A 199 24.18 10.49 -13.35
N ALA A 200 24.98 10.83 -12.35
CA ALA A 200 24.44 11.26 -11.06
C ALA A 200 23.51 12.45 -11.29
N PRO A 201 22.26 12.44 -10.79
CA PRO A 201 21.37 13.56 -10.98
C PRO A 201 21.97 14.82 -10.37
N GLU A 202 21.98 15.94 -11.14
CA GLU A 202 22.30 17.24 -10.60
C GLU A 202 21.26 17.61 -9.53
N ARG A 203 21.73 17.76 -8.31
CA ARG A 203 20.87 18.07 -7.17
C ARG A 203 20.67 19.58 -7.09
N PRO A 204 19.43 20.08 -7.13
CA PRO A 204 19.19 21.47 -6.75
C PRO A 204 19.64 21.68 -5.30
N PRO A 205 20.37 22.76 -5.01
CA PRO A 205 20.80 23.07 -3.66
C PRO A 205 19.57 23.20 -2.75
N ARG A 206 19.58 22.50 -1.61
CA ARG A 206 18.54 22.70 -0.59
C ARG A 206 18.57 24.12 -0.09
N PRO A 207 17.40 24.75 0.16
CA PRO A 207 17.36 26.04 0.81
C PRO A 207 18.13 26.02 2.11
N ALA A 208 19.05 26.94 2.29
CA ALA A 208 19.84 27.06 3.51
C ALA A 208 18.91 27.20 4.73
N GLY A 209 19.07 26.34 5.75
CA GLY A 209 18.29 26.39 6.99
C GLY A 209 17.02 25.53 7.04
N SER A 210 16.66 24.75 6.00
CA SER A 210 15.59 23.78 6.10
C SER A 210 16.08 22.51 6.81
N THR A 211 15.49 22.18 7.95
CA THR A 211 15.68 20.89 8.62
C THR A 211 14.43 20.04 8.43
N LEU A 212 14.60 18.73 8.27
CA LEU A 212 13.48 17.78 8.14
C LEU A 212 12.44 17.97 9.26
N ARG A 213 12.92 18.20 10.50
CA ARG A 213 12.05 18.46 11.67
C ARG A 213 11.20 19.73 11.47
N LYS A 214 11.78 20.80 10.92
CA LYS A 214 11.06 22.06 10.66
C LYS A 214 9.98 21.84 9.58
N GLU A 215 10.32 21.17 8.51
CA GLU A 215 9.36 20.85 7.42
C GLU A 215 8.19 19.99 7.92
N MET A 216 8.48 19.00 8.78
CA MET A 216 7.44 18.19 9.42
C MET A 216 6.54 19.01 10.35
N THR A 217 7.12 19.87 11.19
CA THR A 217 6.33 20.70 12.12
C THR A 217 5.47 21.71 11.37
N GLU A 218 5.96 22.28 10.28
CA GLU A 218 5.20 23.19 9.41
C GLU A 218 4.05 22.47 8.72
N GLY A 219 4.30 21.28 8.14
CA GLY A 219 3.25 20.44 7.53
C GLY A 219 2.16 20.08 8.53
N LEU A 220 2.55 19.66 9.74
CA LEU A 220 1.61 19.31 10.81
C LEU A 220 0.84 20.53 11.33
N ALA A 221 1.49 21.68 11.47
CA ALA A 221 0.84 22.92 11.89
C ALA A 221 -0.22 23.38 10.87
N THR A 222 0.10 23.30 9.58
CA THR A 222 -0.84 23.63 8.50
C THR A 222 -2.02 22.65 8.46
N LEU A 223 -1.76 21.35 8.60
CA LEU A 223 -2.79 20.32 8.68
C LEU A 223 -3.75 20.55 9.87
N ARG A 224 -3.21 20.97 11.02
CA ARG A 224 -4.02 21.27 12.22
C ARG A 224 -4.86 22.53 12.09
N ARG A 225 -4.38 23.54 11.36
CA ARG A 225 -5.07 24.83 11.16
C ARG A 225 -6.19 24.74 10.14
N ASP A 226 -6.02 23.98 9.08
CA ASP A 226 -7.06 23.77 8.06
C ASP A 226 -8.09 22.76 8.57
N ARG A 227 -9.31 23.24 8.83
CA ARG A 227 -10.39 22.43 9.38
C ARG A 227 -10.73 21.21 8.51
N PRO A 228 -10.95 21.32 7.19
CA PRO A 228 -11.17 20.19 6.30
C PRO A 228 -10.04 19.18 6.29
N LEU A 229 -8.78 19.60 6.17
CA LEU A 229 -7.63 18.69 6.14
C LEU A 229 -7.47 17.93 7.46
N ARG A 230 -7.72 18.60 8.60
CA ARG A 230 -7.67 17.98 9.91
C ARG A 230 -8.70 16.86 10.04
N TRP A 231 -9.98 17.12 9.73
CA TRP A 231 -11.02 16.11 9.81
C TRP A 231 -10.82 14.98 8.81
N LEU A 232 -10.36 15.30 7.60
CA LEU A 232 -10.01 14.31 6.60
C LEU A 232 -8.87 13.39 7.06
N CYS A 233 -7.84 13.95 7.70
CA CYS A 233 -6.74 13.20 8.27
C CYS A 233 -7.22 12.28 9.41
N THR A 234 -8.04 12.81 10.33
CA THR A 234 -8.63 12.03 11.42
C THR A 234 -9.46 10.86 10.88
N ALA A 235 -10.35 11.12 9.91
CA ALA A 235 -11.16 10.09 9.27
C ALA A 235 -10.29 9.02 8.61
N THR A 236 -9.26 9.43 7.86
CA THR A 236 -8.36 8.48 7.19
C THR A 236 -7.54 7.66 8.20
N THR A 237 -7.11 8.26 9.30
CA THR A 237 -6.41 7.52 10.37
C THR A 237 -7.31 6.44 10.98
N LEU A 238 -8.57 6.78 11.30
CA LEU A 238 -9.56 5.82 11.79
C LEU A 238 -9.82 4.69 10.78
N CYS A 239 -9.98 5.04 9.48
CA CYS A 239 -10.10 4.05 8.42
C CYS A 239 -8.87 3.14 8.32
N ASN A 240 -7.64 3.66 8.48
CA ASN A 240 -6.42 2.84 8.46
C ASN A 240 -6.31 1.93 9.68
N ILE A 241 -6.79 2.35 10.86
CA ILE A 241 -6.91 1.45 12.02
C ILE A 241 -7.86 0.31 11.68
N GLY A 242 -9.06 0.61 11.17
CA GLY A 242 -10.04 -0.41 10.77
C GLY A 242 -9.51 -1.33 9.66
N MET A 243 -8.84 -0.77 8.66
CA MET A 243 -8.24 -1.52 7.57
C MET A 243 -7.10 -2.43 8.05
N GLY A 244 -6.28 -1.96 8.98
CA GLY A 244 -5.24 -2.77 9.63
C GLY A 244 -5.84 -3.97 10.35
N ALA A 245 -6.93 -3.76 11.11
CA ALA A 245 -7.65 -4.83 11.79
C ALA A 245 -8.21 -5.87 10.80
N LEU A 246 -8.84 -5.42 9.72
CA LEU A 246 -9.41 -6.29 8.70
C LEU A 246 -8.35 -7.09 7.96
N ILE A 247 -7.32 -6.43 7.41
CA ILE A 247 -6.30 -7.09 6.57
C ILE A 247 -5.52 -8.11 7.38
N ALA A 248 -5.13 -7.78 8.62
CA ALA A 248 -4.32 -8.66 9.45
C ALA A 248 -5.05 -9.95 9.86
N THR A 249 -6.38 -9.90 9.91
CA THR A 249 -7.22 -11.03 10.33
C THR A 249 -8.06 -11.62 9.20
N LEU A 250 -7.95 -11.09 7.98
CA LEU A 250 -8.76 -11.52 6.85
C LEU A 250 -8.57 -13.01 6.54
N VAL A 251 -7.34 -13.52 6.67
CA VAL A 251 -7.07 -14.96 6.49
C VAL A 251 -7.87 -15.77 7.48
N VAL A 252 -7.86 -15.41 8.76
CA VAL A 252 -8.60 -16.10 9.83
C VAL A 252 -10.11 -16.01 9.57
N HIS A 253 -10.59 -14.82 9.21
CA HIS A 253 -12.00 -14.58 8.90
C HIS A 253 -12.53 -15.44 7.75
N VAL A 254 -11.73 -15.63 6.69
CA VAL A 254 -12.17 -16.35 5.48
C VAL A 254 -11.95 -17.86 5.58
N THR A 255 -10.96 -18.32 6.38
CA THR A 255 -10.70 -19.74 6.57
C THR A 255 -11.54 -20.37 7.70
N ASP A 256 -12.19 -19.55 8.54
CA ASP A 256 -13.06 -20.04 9.61
C ASP A 256 -14.27 -20.78 9.02
N GLY A 257 -14.47 -22.04 9.44
CA GLY A 257 -15.51 -22.92 8.91
C GLY A 257 -15.25 -23.48 7.49
N HIS A 258 -14.16 -23.09 6.85
CA HIS A 258 -13.69 -23.63 5.57
C HIS A 258 -12.48 -24.53 5.84
N GLN A 259 -12.40 -25.67 5.17
CA GLN A 259 -11.31 -26.62 5.35
C GLN A 259 -9.95 -25.92 5.22
N ALA A 260 -9.07 -26.14 6.20
CA ALA A 260 -7.67 -25.75 6.09
C ALA A 260 -7.06 -26.36 4.81
N GLY A 261 -6.16 -25.63 4.15
CA GLY A 261 -5.48 -26.10 2.94
C GLY A 261 -5.87 -25.35 1.68
N SER A 262 -5.88 -26.03 0.53
CA SER A 262 -6.03 -25.40 -0.80
C SER A 262 -7.34 -24.60 -0.98
N ALA A 263 -8.44 -25.07 -0.40
CA ALA A 263 -9.73 -24.36 -0.47
C ALA A 263 -9.71 -23.03 0.29
N GLY A 264 -9.11 -23.00 1.51
CA GLY A 264 -8.94 -21.77 2.29
C GLY A 264 -8.02 -20.77 1.60
N ASN A 265 -6.91 -21.25 1.02
CA ASN A 265 -5.99 -20.42 0.25
C ASN A 265 -6.68 -19.79 -0.96
N ALA A 266 -7.51 -20.56 -1.69
CA ALA A 266 -8.29 -20.06 -2.82
C ALA A 266 -9.35 -19.03 -2.39
N ALA A 267 -10.04 -19.26 -1.27
CA ALA A 267 -11.02 -18.34 -0.71
C ALA A 267 -10.38 -16.98 -0.31
N TYR A 268 -9.24 -17.01 0.34
CA TYR A 268 -8.47 -15.82 0.70
C TYR A 268 -8.01 -15.04 -0.54
N ALA A 269 -7.41 -15.73 -1.51
CA ALA A 269 -6.97 -15.12 -2.76
C ALA A 269 -8.13 -14.53 -3.57
N ALA A 270 -9.28 -15.22 -3.64
CA ALA A 270 -10.48 -14.70 -4.30
C ALA A 270 -10.98 -13.41 -3.64
N THR A 271 -10.94 -13.34 -2.32
CA THR A 271 -11.35 -12.15 -1.55
C THR A 271 -10.43 -10.97 -1.82
N LEU A 272 -9.10 -11.17 -1.84
CA LEU A 272 -8.12 -10.13 -2.20
C LEU A 272 -8.25 -9.69 -3.66
N THR A 273 -8.49 -10.65 -4.57
CA THR A 273 -8.71 -10.37 -5.99
C THR A 273 -9.97 -9.52 -6.20
N ALA A 274 -11.06 -9.85 -5.51
CA ALA A 274 -12.30 -9.08 -5.56
C ALA A 274 -12.08 -7.64 -5.09
N TYR A 275 -11.34 -7.43 -4.01
CA TYR A 275 -10.92 -6.10 -3.55
C TYR A 275 -10.15 -5.34 -4.63
N ALA A 276 -9.17 -5.97 -5.27
CA ALA A 276 -8.36 -5.34 -6.32
C ALA A 276 -9.18 -4.99 -7.55
N VAL A 277 -10.04 -5.91 -8.03
CA VAL A 277 -10.97 -5.66 -9.16
C VAL A 277 -11.89 -4.49 -8.86
N GLY A 278 -12.50 -4.48 -7.66
CA GLY A 278 -13.32 -3.36 -7.20
C GLY A 278 -12.55 -2.04 -7.23
N GLY A 279 -11.32 -2.03 -6.74
CA GLY A 279 -10.45 -0.85 -6.73
C GLY A 279 -10.16 -0.32 -8.15
N VAL A 280 -9.90 -1.19 -9.11
CA VAL A 280 -9.70 -0.80 -10.51
C VAL A 280 -10.96 -0.15 -11.09
N ILE A 281 -12.12 -0.77 -10.91
CA ILE A 281 -13.41 -0.20 -11.37
C ILE A 281 -13.67 1.15 -10.69
N GLY A 282 -13.39 1.25 -9.39
CA GLY A 282 -13.51 2.48 -8.61
C GLY A 282 -12.67 3.62 -9.18
N GLY A 283 -11.46 3.31 -9.66
CA GLY A 283 -10.57 4.29 -10.28
C GLY A 283 -11.17 4.97 -11.52
N PHE A 284 -11.88 4.22 -12.35
CA PHE A 284 -12.57 4.78 -13.54
C PHE A 284 -13.79 5.63 -13.19
N LEU A 285 -14.44 5.35 -12.06
CA LEU A 285 -15.72 5.98 -11.69
C LEU A 285 -15.58 7.04 -10.59
N ALA A 286 -14.45 7.11 -9.89
CA ALA A 286 -14.23 8.03 -8.77
C ALA A 286 -14.53 9.49 -9.11
N ARG A 287 -14.09 9.94 -10.29
CA ARG A 287 -14.36 11.30 -10.78
C ARG A 287 -15.85 11.53 -11.01
N ARG A 288 -16.55 10.60 -11.66
CA ARG A 288 -18.01 10.72 -11.92
C ARG A 288 -18.82 10.79 -10.63
N VAL A 289 -18.42 10.02 -9.62
CA VAL A 289 -19.06 10.07 -8.28
C VAL A 289 -18.87 11.47 -7.70
N ALA A 290 -17.66 12.02 -7.72
CA ALA A 290 -17.37 13.35 -7.17
C ALA A 290 -18.07 14.49 -7.93
N GLU A 291 -18.20 14.40 -9.26
CA GLU A 291 -18.91 15.37 -10.08
C GLU A 291 -20.41 15.46 -9.74
N ARG A 292 -21.01 14.33 -9.32
CA ARG A 292 -22.42 14.26 -8.95
C ARG A 292 -22.72 14.65 -7.50
N THR A 293 -21.82 14.32 -6.58
CA THR A 293 -22.08 14.47 -5.14
C THR A 293 -21.26 15.56 -4.47
N GLY A 294 -20.20 16.03 -5.12
CA GLY A 294 -19.16 16.83 -4.50
C GLY A 294 -18.12 15.94 -3.76
N ARG A 295 -16.85 16.42 -3.67
CA ARG A 295 -15.73 15.58 -3.20
C ARG A 295 -15.87 15.12 -1.74
N ILE A 296 -16.26 16.01 -0.82
CA ILE A 296 -16.43 15.68 0.60
C ILE A 296 -17.56 14.66 0.79
N ARG A 297 -18.68 14.88 0.09
CA ARG A 297 -19.80 13.93 0.11
C ARG A 297 -19.44 12.60 -0.54
N ALA A 298 -18.61 12.58 -1.59
CA ALA A 298 -18.10 11.35 -2.21
C ALA A 298 -17.25 10.54 -1.22
N VAL A 299 -16.38 11.21 -0.43
CA VAL A 299 -15.59 10.57 0.63
C VAL A 299 -16.49 10.00 1.72
N ALA A 300 -17.47 10.78 2.18
CA ALA A 300 -18.43 10.32 3.22
C ALA A 300 -19.28 9.14 2.73
N LEU A 301 -19.79 9.20 1.48
CA LEU A 301 -20.54 8.11 0.86
C LEU A 301 -19.67 6.84 0.76
N ALA A 302 -18.43 6.99 0.34
CA ALA A 302 -17.50 5.87 0.26
C ALA A 302 -17.30 5.21 1.63
N GLY A 303 -17.05 5.99 2.68
CA GLY A 303 -16.92 5.47 4.05
C GLY A 303 -18.19 4.80 4.57
N THR A 304 -19.37 5.37 4.28
CA THR A 304 -20.66 4.79 4.68
C THR A 304 -20.88 3.43 4.03
N VAL A 305 -20.67 3.32 2.72
CA VAL A 305 -20.80 2.05 2.00
C VAL A 305 -19.78 1.03 2.51
N GLN A 306 -18.52 1.44 2.74
CA GLN A 306 -17.50 0.58 3.31
C GLN A 306 -17.88 0.09 4.71
N THR A 307 -18.48 0.95 5.56
CA THR A 307 -19.04 0.54 6.86
C THR A 307 -20.07 -0.56 6.69
N GLY A 308 -21.01 -0.41 5.75
CA GLY A 308 -22.02 -1.43 5.45
C GLY A 308 -21.40 -2.77 5.00
N CYS A 309 -20.38 -2.72 4.14
CA CYS A 309 -19.63 -3.92 3.71
C CYS A 309 -19.00 -4.64 4.92
N LEU A 310 -18.37 -3.90 5.83
CA LEU A 310 -17.74 -4.46 7.02
C LEU A 310 -18.76 -5.07 8.00
N VAL A 311 -19.92 -4.41 8.19
CA VAL A 311 -21.02 -4.97 8.98
C VAL A 311 -21.52 -6.28 8.37
N LEU A 312 -21.72 -6.32 7.04
CA LEU A 312 -22.15 -7.54 6.36
C LEU A 312 -21.14 -8.67 6.53
N MET A 313 -19.85 -8.40 6.38
CA MET A 313 -18.78 -9.39 6.58
C MET A 313 -18.79 -9.91 8.02
N GLY A 314 -18.93 -9.05 9.01
CA GLY A 314 -18.93 -9.45 10.43
C GLY A 314 -20.19 -10.17 10.88
N ALA A 315 -21.35 -9.86 10.26
CA ALA A 315 -22.64 -10.42 10.65
C ALA A 315 -23.03 -11.69 9.88
N VAL A 316 -22.52 -11.88 8.67
CA VAL A 316 -22.89 -12.99 7.79
C VAL A 316 -21.66 -13.81 7.42
N PRO A 317 -21.41 -14.96 8.08
CA PRO A 317 -20.25 -15.80 7.86
C PRO A 317 -20.37 -16.62 6.58
N ALA A 318 -20.41 -15.94 5.42
CA ALA A 318 -20.50 -16.57 4.11
C ALA A 318 -19.41 -16.03 3.18
N LEU A 319 -18.64 -16.93 2.57
CA LEU A 319 -17.55 -16.56 1.66
C LEU A 319 -18.03 -15.66 0.51
N ALA A 320 -19.19 -15.98 -0.08
CA ALA A 320 -19.76 -15.19 -1.18
C ALA A 320 -20.05 -13.73 -0.74
N VAL A 321 -20.51 -13.53 0.51
CA VAL A 321 -20.73 -12.21 1.09
C VAL A 321 -19.42 -11.48 1.27
N SER A 322 -18.40 -12.15 1.80
CA SER A 322 -17.06 -11.58 1.99
C SER A 322 -16.43 -11.16 0.65
N ILE A 323 -16.52 -11.98 -0.39
CA ILE A 323 -16.02 -11.67 -1.74
C ILE A 323 -16.76 -10.45 -2.33
N ALA A 324 -18.10 -10.45 -2.30
CA ALA A 324 -18.91 -9.36 -2.81
C ALA A 324 -18.68 -8.04 -2.05
N ALA A 325 -18.65 -8.12 -0.71
CA ALA A 325 -18.38 -6.99 0.15
C ALA A 325 -16.99 -6.39 -0.10
N MET A 326 -15.97 -7.24 -0.27
CA MET A 326 -14.60 -6.78 -0.56
C MET A 326 -14.46 -6.15 -1.95
N ALA A 327 -15.21 -6.61 -2.95
CA ALA A 327 -15.26 -5.94 -4.25
C ALA A 327 -15.82 -4.51 -4.14
N VAL A 328 -16.95 -4.35 -3.44
CA VAL A 328 -17.56 -3.03 -3.20
C VAL A 328 -16.68 -2.17 -2.29
N PHE A 329 -16.05 -2.77 -1.28
CA PHE A 329 -15.13 -2.09 -0.38
C PHE A 329 -13.90 -1.54 -1.12
N GLY A 330 -13.32 -2.31 -2.01
CA GLY A 330 -12.18 -1.88 -2.85
C GLY A 330 -12.56 -0.76 -3.82
N PHE A 331 -13.74 -0.87 -4.45
CA PHE A 331 -14.32 0.18 -5.30
C PHE A 331 -14.42 1.51 -4.55
N MET A 332 -15.09 1.49 -3.40
CA MET A 332 -15.28 2.69 -2.58
C MET A 332 -13.98 3.19 -1.95
N GLY A 333 -13.04 2.30 -1.63
CA GLY A 333 -11.70 2.67 -1.16
C GLY A 333 -10.93 3.51 -2.17
N THR A 334 -11.04 3.18 -3.46
CA THR A 334 -10.43 3.99 -4.51
C THR A 334 -11.16 5.33 -4.71
N VAL A 335 -12.50 5.34 -4.62
CA VAL A 335 -13.28 6.60 -4.62
C VAL A 335 -12.85 7.50 -3.47
N TRP A 336 -12.68 6.96 -2.26
CA TRP A 336 -12.14 7.68 -1.10
C TRP A 336 -10.77 8.27 -1.39
N ASN A 337 -9.81 7.44 -1.78
CA ASN A 337 -8.41 7.83 -1.96
C ASN A 337 -8.23 8.92 -3.04
N VAL A 338 -8.90 8.79 -4.18
CA VAL A 338 -8.82 9.78 -5.27
C VAL A 338 -9.36 11.13 -4.81
N ASN A 339 -10.53 11.17 -4.17
CA ASN A 339 -11.15 12.41 -3.74
C ASN A 339 -10.42 13.05 -2.56
N GLN A 340 -9.92 12.25 -1.60
CA GLN A 340 -9.07 12.69 -0.51
C GLN A 340 -7.79 13.38 -1.02
N THR A 341 -7.08 12.72 -1.94
CA THR A 341 -5.84 13.26 -2.51
C THR A 341 -6.10 14.57 -3.24
N THR A 342 -7.18 14.63 -4.02
CA THR A 342 -7.54 15.84 -4.75
C THR A 342 -7.93 16.98 -3.80
N LEU A 343 -8.71 16.71 -2.74
CA LEU A 343 -9.03 17.70 -1.72
C LEU A 343 -7.78 18.27 -1.05
N MET A 344 -6.81 17.40 -0.75
CA MET A 344 -5.54 17.82 -0.17
C MET A 344 -4.75 18.73 -1.15
N GLN A 345 -4.73 18.39 -2.44
CA GLN A 345 -4.06 19.17 -3.46
C GLN A 345 -4.71 20.55 -3.67
N GLU A 346 -6.05 20.63 -3.66
CA GLU A 346 -6.80 21.87 -3.81
C GLU A 346 -6.66 22.83 -2.63
N ARG A 347 -6.40 22.29 -1.42
CA ARG A 347 -6.33 23.07 -0.18
C ARG A 347 -4.91 23.39 0.28
N ALA A 348 -3.93 22.69 -0.26
CA ALA A 348 -2.54 22.93 0.13
C ALA A 348 -2.08 24.31 -0.36
N PRO A 349 -1.55 25.18 0.54
CA PRO A 349 -0.90 26.41 0.13
C PRO A 349 0.26 26.14 -0.84
N GLU A 350 0.59 27.13 -1.67
CA GLU A 350 1.72 27.04 -2.62
C GLU A 350 3.02 26.62 -1.89
N GLY A 351 3.71 25.64 -2.45
CA GLY A 351 4.96 25.09 -1.90
C GLY A 351 4.80 24.21 -0.65
N MET A 352 3.60 24.04 -0.09
CA MET A 352 3.36 23.27 1.14
C MET A 352 2.81 21.86 0.90
N LEU A 353 2.40 21.51 -0.32
CA LEU A 353 1.75 20.24 -0.64
C LEU A 353 2.57 19.04 -0.18
N GLY A 354 3.87 19.01 -0.46
CA GLY A 354 4.76 17.90 -0.07
C GLY A 354 4.86 17.73 1.45
N ARG A 355 4.94 18.83 2.21
CA ARG A 355 5.02 18.80 3.69
C ARG A 355 3.71 18.33 4.31
N ILE A 356 2.58 18.82 3.80
CA ILE A 356 1.23 18.41 4.24
C ILE A 356 1.01 16.93 3.91
N ALA A 357 1.33 16.49 2.69
CA ALA A 357 1.19 15.10 2.27
C ALA A 357 2.05 14.14 3.12
N ALA A 358 3.28 14.54 3.46
CA ALA A 358 4.15 13.75 4.33
C ALA A 358 3.59 13.65 5.76
N ALA A 359 3.13 14.76 6.36
CA ALA A 359 2.50 14.76 7.66
C ALA A 359 1.21 13.92 7.69
N PHE A 360 0.36 14.11 6.69
CA PHE A 360 -0.89 13.37 6.51
C PHE A 360 -0.62 11.86 6.40
N ARG A 361 0.28 11.46 5.51
CA ARG A 361 0.64 10.05 5.30
C ARG A 361 1.20 9.40 6.56
N THR A 362 2.08 10.10 7.30
CA THR A 362 2.65 9.59 8.54
C THR A 362 1.58 9.31 9.58
N LEU A 363 0.66 10.25 9.80
CA LEU A 363 -0.44 10.09 10.76
C LEU A 363 -1.41 8.99 10.30
N ALA A 364 -1.76 8.97 9.02
CA ALA A 364 -2.70 8.00 8.48
C ALA A 364 -2.14 6.57 8.55
N VAL A 365 -0.89 6.35 8.13
CA VAL A 365 -0.26 5.02 8.13
C VAL A 365 0.01 4.52 9.56
N ALA A 366 0.27 5.40 10.53
CA ALA A 366 0.48 5.02 11.93
C ALA A 366 -0.70 4.25 12.54
N GLY A 367 -1.91 4.41 11.98
CA GLY A 367 -3.09 3.67 12.42
C GLY A 367 -3.05 2.17 12.08
N ALA A 368 -2.44 1.80 10.95
CA ALA A 368 -2.52 0.43 10.45
C ALA A 368 -1.90 -0.64 11.38
N PRO A 369 -0.69 -0.49 11.94
CA PRO A 369 -0.14 -1.47 12.88
C PRO A 369 -0.95 -1.58 14.17
N LEU A 370 -1.46 -0.45 14.68
CA LEU A 370 -2.36 -0.44 15.84
C LEU A 370 -3.63 -1.23 15.52
N GLY A 371 -4.22 -0.99 14.36
CA GLY A 371 -5.39 -1.71 13.89
C GLY A 371 -5.15 -3.22 13.78
N ALA A 372 -4.01 -3.63 13.21
CA ALA A 372 -3.66 -5.03 13.07
C ALA A 372 -3.61 -5.74 14.43
N LEU A 373 -2.99 -5.15 15.45
CA LEU A 373 -2.94 -5.71 16.80
C LEU A 373 -4.32 -5.73 17.47
N LEU A 374 -5.10 -4.66 17.33
CA LEU A 374 -6.48 -4.61 17.86
C LEU A 374 -7.38 -5.66 17.18
N GLY A 375 -7.24 -5.84 15.87
CA GLY A 375 -7.96 -6.87 15.12
C GLY A 375 -7.58 -8.28 15.56
N GLY A 376 -6.28 -8.56 15.72
CA GLY A 376 -5.79 -9.83 16.23
C GLY A 376 -6.32 -10.13 17.65
N ALA A 377 -6.25 -9.15 18.55
CA ALA A 377 -6.78 -9.28 19.90
C ALA A 377 -8.32 -9.49 19.92
N ALA A 378 -9.05 -8.78 19.04
CA ALA A 378 -10.49 -8.95 18.90
C ALA A 378 -10.85 -10.35 18.37
N ALA A 379 -10.11 -10.87 17.39
CA ALA A 379 -10.29 -12.21 16.87
C ALA A 379 -10.01 -13.27 17.93
N ALA A 380 -8.93 -13.12 18.72
CA ALA A 380 -8.57 -14.03 19.79
C ALA A 380 -9.60 -14.03 20.94
N GLY A 381 -10.14 -12.86 21.29
CA GLY A 381 -11.06 -12.72 22.43
C GLY A 381 -12.53 -13.01 22.13
N TRP A 382 -12.99 -12.67 20.91
CA TRP A 382 -14.41 -12.70 20.57
C TRP A 382 -14.73 -13.40 19.24
N GLY A 383 -13.72 -14.03 18.61
CA GLY A 383 -13.88 -14.84 17.40
C GLY A 383 -13.56 -14.10 16.09
N PRO A 384 -13.44 -14.87 14.99
CA PRO A 384 -12.82 -14.44 13.72
C PRO A 384 -13.61 -13.38 12.95
N HIS A 385 -14.88 -13.15 13.26
CA HIS A 385 -15.72 -12.16 12.59
C HIS A 385 -15.72 -10.79 13.28
N THR A 386 -15.26 -10.71 14.54
CA THR A 386 -15.26 -9.48 15.34
C THR A 386 -14.34 -8.40 14.81
N PRO A 387 -13.18 -8.68 14.18
CA PRO A 387 -12.34 -7.64 13.58
C PRO A 387 -13.05 -6.85 12.48
N ALA A 388 -13.93 -7.49 11.70
CA ALA A 388 -14.74 -6.80 10.69
C ALA A 388 -15.74 -5.82 11.35
N LEU A 389 -16.37 -6.20 12.46
CA LEU A 389 -17.26 -5.32 13.23
C LEU A 389 -16.50 -4.18 13.91
N LEU A 390 -15.32 -4.45 14.45
CA LEU A 390 -14.42 -3.41 14.99
C LEU A 390 -14.04 -2.41 13.89
N ALA A 391 -13.66 -2.90 12.71
CA ALA A 391 -13.38 -2.06 11.57
C ALA A 391 -14.61 -1.24 11.15
N ALA A 392 -15.80 -1.84 11.14
CA ALA A 392 -17.06 -1.14 10.85
C ALA A 392 -17.31 0.02 11.81
N ALA A 393 -17.12 -0.19 13.13
CA ALA A 393 -17.24 0.87 14.12
C ALA A 393 -16.27 2.02 13.89
N LEU A 394 -15.00 1.72 13.54
CA LEU A 394 -13.98 2.72 13.24
C LEU A 394 -14.30 3.50 11.95
N PHE A 395 -14.80 2.83 10.91
CA PHE A 395 -15.26 3.49 9.69
C PHE A 395 -16.50 4.36 9.93
N ALA A 396 -17.44 3.91 10.74
CA ALA A 396 -18.60 4.72 11.14
C ALA A 396 -18.15 5.99 11.89
N LEU A 397 -17.20 5.88 12.83
CA LEU A 397 -16.61 7.03 13.52
C LEU A 397 -15.87 7.96 12.56
N ALA A 398 -15.16 7.39 11.56
CA ALA A 398 -14.51 8.17 10.51
C ALA A 398 -15.51 8.99 9.70
N VAL A 399 -16.61 8.38 9.28
CA VAL A 399 -17.70 9.09 8.56
C VAL A 399 -18.34 10.16 9.45
N ALA A 400 -18.63 9.84 10.70
CA ALA A 400 -19.19 10.79 11.67
C ALA A 400 -18.26 12.00 11.88
N SER A 401 -16.94 11.80 11.87
CA SER A 401 -15.95 12.88 11.97
C SER A 401 -15.98 13.86 10.79
N LEU A 402 -16.54 13.44 9.63
CA LEU A 402 -16.69 14.29 8.44
C LEU A 402 -17.99 15.10 8.45
N ALA A 403 -18.95 14.81 9.34
CA ALA A 403 -20.23 15.50 9.40
C ALA A 403 -20.11 17.05 9.44
N PRO A 404 -19.14 17.66 10.18
CA PRO A 404 -18.97 19.12 10.20
C PRO A 404 -18.51 19.74 8.87
N LEU A 405 -18.18 18.92 7.86
CA LEU A 405 -17.73 19.36 6.53
C LEU A 405 -18.84 19.19 5.47
N ILE A 406 -19.88 18.44 5.77
CA ILE A 406 -20.96 18.10 4.82
C ILE A 406 -22.11 19.12 4.95
N ASN A 407 -22.30 19.66 6.15
CA ASN A 407 -23.22 20.75 6.48
C ASN A 407 -22.56 22.10 6.24
#